data_cea26aa49c5ad49411c1ff963bca01b0
#
_entry.id   cea26aa49c5ad49411c1ff963bca01b0
#
_cell.length_a   1.000
_cell.length_b   1.000
_cell.length_c   1.000
_cell.angle_alpha   90.00
_cell.angle_beta   90.00
_cell.angle_gamma   90.00
#
_symmetry.space_group_name_H-M   'P 1'
#
loop_
_entity.id
_entity.type
_entity.pdbx_description
1 polymer ?
#
loop_
_entity_poly.entity_id
_entity_poly.type
_entity_poly.pdbx_seq_one_letter_code
_entity_poly.pdbx_strand_id
1 'polypeptide(L)'
;MMSAPLEIETHPFPALLPPQATVMMMGTFPPKEDKRAMQFHYPNFQNDMWRVYGLVFFNDAAHFQMPAEKAFDAEKIKAFLRERGIASCPTVLKAVREHGNASDKFLQVVETVDLAAVLAQMPDCRHICTTGGKATEILLDIQGGGIKMPKTGETVPFPFVGRDLTLTRLPSTSRAYPLNLAKKAAAYRAFFEMAGLCEKQL
;
A
#
# COMPACT_ATOMS: atom_id res chain seq x y z
N MET A 1 38.36 2.82 7.66
CA MET A 1 37.22 3.71 7.93
C MET A 1 36.09 2.87 8.47
N MET A 2 35.72 3.03 9.72
CA MET A 2 34.53 2.34 10.26
C MET A 2 33.30 3.01 9.64
N SER A 3 32.50 2.28 8.87
CA SER A 3 31.20 2.74 8.40
C SER A 3 30.34 3.05 9.65
N ALA A 4 29.66 4.19 9.64
CA ALA A 4 28.68 4.51 10.70
C ALA A 4 27.71 3.33 10.84
N PRO A 5 27.29 2.96 12.06
CA PRO A 5 26.31 1.90 12.25
C PRO A 5 25.04 2.25 11.46
N LEU A 6 24.52 1.30 10.70
CA LEU A 6 23.28 1.47 9.96
C LEU A 6 22.13 1.63 10.95
N GLU A 7 21.41 2.74 10.85
CA GLU A 7 20.31 3.07 11.75
C GLU A 7 19.05 2.26 11.39
N ILE A 8 18.44 1.62 12.39
CA ILE A 8 17.14 0.96 12.23
C ILE A 8 16.04 2.01 12.31
N GLU A 9 15.32 2.20 11.23
CA GLU A 9 14.15 3.07 11.17
C GLU A 9 12.88 2.27 11.50
N THR A 10 11.99 2.87 12.32
CA THR A 10 10.65 2.35 12.59
C THR A 10 9.63 3.04 11.68
N HIS A 11 8.65 2.29 11.18
CA HIS A 11 7.57 2.84 10.36
C HIS A 11 6.80 3.90 11.16
N PRO A 12 6.73 5.17 10.69
CA PRO A 12 6.23 6.28 11.50
C PRO A 12 4.70 6.36 11.57
N PHE A 13 4.00 5.66 10.68
CA PHE A 13 2.54 5.75 10.57
C PHE A 13 1.90 4.43 11.00
N PRO A 14 0.93 4.47 11.95
CA PRO A 14 0.19 3.28 12.33
C PRO A 14 -0.68 2.80 11.16
N ALA A 15 -1.00 1.51 11.15
CA ALA A 15 -1.98 0.96 10.22
C ALA A 15 -3.36 1.59 10.45
N LEU A 16 -4.10 1.81 9.38
CA LEU A 16 -5.51 2.18 9.41
C LEU A 16 -6.36 0.94 9.14
N LEU A 17 -7.04 0.43 10.16
CA LEU A 17 -7.74 -0.85 10.13
C LEU A 17 -9.22 -0.66 10.48
N PRO A 18 -10.07 -0.17 9.56
CA PRO A 18 -11.50 -0.11 9.81
C PRO A 18 -12.07 -1.51 10.07
N PRO A 19 -12.82 -1.76 11.16
CA PRO A 19 -13.31 -3.09 11.51
C PRO A 19 -14.15 -3.76 10.41
N GLN A 20 -14.89 -2.96 9.64
CA GLN A 20 -15.71 -3.41 8.51
C GLN A 20 -14.94 -3.47 7.18
N ALA A 21 -13.62 -3.30 7.18
CA ALA A 21 -12.85 -3.34 5.96
C ALA A 21 -12.94 -4.69 5.25
N THR A 22 -13.23 -4.66 3.96
CA THR A 22 -13.26 -5.84 3.08
C THR A 22 -12.01 -5.96 2.23
N VAL A 23 -11.27 -4.87 2.10
CA VAL A 23 -10.02 -4.73 1.33
C VAL A 23 -8.92 -4.18 2.22
N MET A 24 -7.71 -4.72 2.09
CA MET A 24 -6.51 -4.17 2.70
C MET A 24 -5.44 -3.88 1.63
N MET A 25 -5.00 -2.63 1.59
CA MET A 25 -3.87 -2.18 0.76
C MET A 25 -2.58 -2.26 1.56
N MET A 26 -1.55 -2.89 1.00
CA MET A 26 -0.25 -3.06 1.65
C MET A 26 0.91 -2.53 0.79
N GLY A 27 1.67 -1.61 1.35
CA GLY A 27 2.95 -1.14 0.80
C GLY A 27 4.13 -1.66 1.62
N THR A 28 5.30 -1.10 1.41
CA THR A 28 6.53 -1.46 2.13
C THR A 28 6.82 -0.49 3.26
N PHE A 29 7.55 0.57 2.96
CA PHE A 29 8.08 1.52 3.94
C PHE A 29 8.08 2.94 3.35
N PRO A 30 7.79 3.99 4.13
CA PRO A 30 7.70 5.35 3.62
C PRO A 30 9.09 5.92 3.29
N PRO A 31 9.19 6.99 2.49
CA PRO A 31 10.43 7.68 2.28
C PRO A 31 10.91 8.37 3.58
N LYS A 32 12.15 8.88 3.57
CA LYS A 32 12.68 9.70 4.66
C LYS A 32 11.79 10.91 4.95
N GLU A 33 11.88 11.45 6.16
CA GLU A 33 11.02 12.52 6.66
C GLU A 33 11.04 13.77 5.75
N ASP A 34 12.19 14.15 5.23
CA ASP A 34 12.35 15.29 4.30
C ASP A 34 11.58 15.15 2.97
N LYS A 35 11.14 13.94 2.64
CA LYS A 35 10.32 13.62 1.46
C LYS A 35 8.83 13.45 1.76
N ARG A 36 8.40 13.66 3.01
CA ARG A 36 7.02 13.49 3.45
C ARG A 36 6.30 14.84 3.46
N ALA A 37 5.22 14.94 2.70
CA ALA A 37 4.38 16.14 2.63
C ALA A 37 3.09 16.01 3.47
N MET A 38 2.89 14.88 4.16
CA MET A 38 1.77 14.66 5.08
C MET A 38 2.11 13.56 6.10
N GLN A 39 1.28 13.42 7.15
CA GLN A 39 1.47 12.43 8.22
C GLN A 39 0.52 11.21 8.04
N PHE A 40 0.67 10.53 6.90
CA PHE A 40 -0.05 9.30 6.58
C PHE A 40 0.68 8.50 5.48
N HIS A 41 0.19 7.31 5.17
CA HIS A 41 0.76 6.41 4.17
C HIS A 41 0.88 7.07 2.80
N TYR A 42 1.93 6.75 2.04
CA TYR A 42 2.28 7.36 0.76
C TYR A 42 2.42 8.89 0.85
N PRO A 43 3.25 9.39 1.79
CA PRO A 43 3.30 10.80 2.16
C PRO A 43 4.00 11.70 1.13
N ASN A 44 4.73 11.14 0.17
CA ASN A 44 5.40 11.93 -0.85
C ASN A 44 4.40 12.44 -1.88
N PHE A 45 4.33 13.77 -2.05
CA PHE A 45 3.43 14.39 -3.03
C PHE A 45 3.69 13.94 -4.47
N GLN A 46 4.90 13.47 -4.77
CA GLN A 46 5.23 12.91 -6.09
C GLN A 46 4.74 11.47 -6.29
N ASN A 47 4.33 10.78 -5.23
CA ASN A 47 3.73 9.45 -5.36
C ASN A 47 2.32 9.57 -5.93
N ASP A 48 1.95 8.64 -6.81
CA ASP A 48 0.67 8.67 -7.52
C ASP A 48 -0.50 8.03 -6.74
N MET A 49 -0.28 7.43 -5.57
CA MET A 49 -1.31 6.67 -4.85
C MET A 49 -2.64 7.44 -4.72
N TRP A 50 -2.60 8.62 -4.13
CA TRP A 50 -3.83 9.38 -3.87
C TRP A 50 -4.41 10.03 -5.11
N ARG A 51 -3.62 10.22 -6.17
CA ARG A 51 -4.13 10.59 -7.49
C ARG A 51 -4.85 9.42 -8.16
N VAL A 52 -4.33 8.22 -8.02
CA VAL A 52 -4.97 6.98 -8.50
C VAL A 52 -6.32 6.79 -7.80
N TYR A 53 -6.37 6.90 -6.47
CA TYR A 53 -7.64 6.82 -5.72
C TYR A 53 -8.62 7.92 -6.13
N GLY A 54 -8.15 9.15 -6.32
CA GLY A 54 -8.97 10.25 -6.83
C GLY A 54 -9.60 9.93 -8.19
N LEU A 55 -8.80 9.40 -9.13
CA LEU A 55 -9.32 8.99 -10.44
C LEU A 55 -10.30 7.81 -10.36
N VAL A 56 -10.00 6.80 -9.55
CA VAL A 56 -10.82 5.60 -9.44
C VAL A 56 -12.20 5.91 -8.85
N PHE A 57 -12.25 6.64 -7.75
CA PHE A 57 -13.48 6.81 -6.97
C PHE A 57 -14.23 8.10 -7.27
N PHE A 58 -13.56 9.13 -7.79
CA PHE A 58 -14.13 10.47 -7.99
C PHE A 58 -13.93 11.02 -9.40
N ASN A 59 -13.23 10.29 -10.26
CA ASN A 59 -12.84 10.76 -11.59
C ASN A 59 -12.05 12.08 -11.58
N ASP A 60 -11.33 12.33 -10.49
CA ASP A 60 -10.56 13.55 -10.23
C ASP A 60 -9.22 13.23 -9.56
N ALA A 61 -8.12 13.38 -10.30
CA ALA A 61 -6.78 13.14 -9.78
C ALA A 61 -6.38 14.12 -8.65
N ALA A 62 -7.03 15.27 -8.57
CA ALA A 62 -6.75 16.29 -7.56
C ALA A 62 -7.62 16.16 -6.29
N HIS A 63 -8.57 15.21 -6.26
CA HIS A 63 -9.58 15.09 -5.21
C HIS A 63 -9.00 15.15 -3.78
N PHE A 64 -7.87 14.52 -3.55
CA PHE A 64 -7.21 14.46 -2.23
C PHE A 64 -6.08 15.47 -2.08
N GLN A 65 -5.84 16.35 -3.06
CA GLN A 65 -4.80 17.38 -2.97
C GLN A 65 -5.28 18.58 -2.15
N MET A 66 -4.36 19.18 -1.41
CA MET A 66 -4.59 20.46 -0.76
C MET A 66 -4.34 21.58 -1.78
N PRO A 67 -5.29 22.49 -2.04
CA PRO A 67 -5.22 23.45 -3.16
C PRO A 67 -4.02 24.40 -3.09
N ALA A 68 -3.58 24.80 -1.91
CA ALA A 68 -2.50 25.77 -1.69
C ALA A 68 -1.14 25.15 -1.39
N GLU A 69 -1.09 23.81 -1.26
CA GLU A 69 0.10 23.11 -0.80
C GLU A 69 0.47 21.97 -1.76
N LYS A 70 1.75 21.64 -1.84
CA LYS A 70 2.21 20.42 -2.52
C LYS A 70 2.08 19.21 -1.57
N ALA A 71 0.86 18.96 -1.12
CA ALA A 71 0.51 17.93 -0.16
C ALA A 71 -0.84 17.30 -0.47
N PHE A 72 -1.11 16.16 0.17
CA PHE A 72 -2.44 15.55 0.20
C PHE A 72 -3.07 15.77 1.56
N ASP A 73 -4.40 15.84 1.59
CA ASP A 73 -5.20 15.95 2.81
C ASP A 73 -5.33 14.57 3.50
N ALA A 74 -4.49 14.34 4.50
CA ALA A 74 -4.43 13.08 5.24
C ALA A 74 -5.75 12.75 5.94
N GLU A 75 -6.45 13.74 6.49
CA GLU A 75 -7.71 13.49 7.21
C GLU A 75 -8.86 13.16 6.25
N LYS A 76 -8.91 13.82 5.11
CA LYS A 76 -9.86 13.48 4.03
C LYS A 76 -9.63 12.07 3.49
N ILE A 77 -8.37 11.67 3.31
CA ILE A 77 -8.00 10.32 2.89
C ILE A 77 -8.43 9.29 3.94
N LYS A 78 -8.09 9.49 5.21
CA LYS A 78 -8.45 8.57 6.29
C LYS A 78 -9.97 8.43 6.44
N ALA A 79 -10.72 9.52 6.34
CA ALA A 79 -12.18 9.51 6.38
C ALA A 79 -12.76 8.68 5.23
N PHE A 80 -12.27 8.89 4.01
CA PHE A 80 -12.65 8.12 2.82
C PHE A 80 -12.36 6.63 2.98
N LEU A 81 -11.16 6.26 3.44
CA LEU A 81 -10.78 4.85 3.63
C LEU A 81 -11.67 4.16 4.67
N ARG A 82 -12.00 4.85 5.77
CA ARG A 82 -12.93 4.32 6.79
C ARG A 82 -14.33 4.12 6.22
N GLU A 83 -14.86 5.11 5.52
CA GLU A 83 -16.18 5.05 4.90
C GLU A 83 -16.29 3.92 3.88
N ARG A 84 -15.26 3.73 3.06
CA ARG A 84 -15.22 2.69 2.01
C ARG A 84 -14.86 1.30 2.51
N GLY A 85 -14.44 1.15 3.76
CA GLY A 85 -13.99 -0.13 4.27
C GLY A 85 -12.70 -0.62 3.63
N ILE A 86 -11.76 0.29 3.42
CA ILE A 86 -10.42 0.01 2.90
C ILE A 86 -9.41 0.20 4.01
N ALA A 87 -8.71 -0.87 4.39
CA ALA A 87 -7.58 -0.81 5.29
C ALA A 87 -6.29 -0.42 4.55
N SER A 88 -5.40 0.23 5.26
CA SER A 88 -4.05 0.53 4.80
C SER A 88 -3.04 0.11 5.85
N CYS A 89 -2.16 -0.81 5.51
CA CYS A 89 -1.21 -1.41 6.42
C CYS A 89 0.14 -1.63 5.72
N PRO A 90 1.28 -1.27 6.32
CA PRO A 90 2.58 -1.59 5.74
C PRO A 90 2.91 -3.08 5.91
N THR A 91 3.73 -3.64 5.03
CA THR A 91 4.32 -4.97 5.23
C THR A 91 5.53 -4.93 6.16
N VAL A 92 6.20 -3.79 6.28
CA VAL A 92 7.45 -3.59 7.03
C VAL A 92 7.23 -2.62 8.17
N LEU A 93 7.60 -3.03 9.39
CA LEU A 93 7.56 -2.19 10.59
C LEU A 93 8.91 -1.58 10.93
N LYS A 94 10.01 -2.30 10.71
CA LYS A 94 11.36 -1.79 10.89
C LYS A 94 12.27 -2.19 9.73
N ALA A 95 13.11 -1.27 9.33
CA ALA A 95 14.03 -1.47 8.24
C ALA A 95 15.31 -0.65 8.41
N VAL A 96 16.35 -1.07 7.67
CA VAL A 96 17.58 -0.31 7.47
C VAL A 96 17.63 0.14 6.02
N ARG A 97 17.95 1.41 5.78
CA ARG A 97 18.18 1.94 4.42
C ARG A 97 19.64 1.90 4.08
N GLU A 98 20.00 1.11 3.10
CA GLU A 98 21.31 1.18 2.52
C GLU A 98 21.45 2.49 1.71
N HIS A 99 22.58 3.17 1.90
CA HIS A 99 22.93 4.39 1.16
C HIS A 99 21.94 5.55 1.25
N GLY A 100 21.05 5.57 2.24
CA GLY A 100 20.06 6.65 2.42
C GLY A 100 19.04 6.77 1.29
N ASN A 101 18.90 5.75 0.44
CA ASN A 101 18.00 5.75 -0.70
C ASN A 101 16.56 5.40 -0.31
N ALA A 102 15.58 6.05 -0.93
CA ALA A 102 14.15 5.78 -0.71
C ALA A 102 13.62 4.57 -1.52
N SER A 103 14.46 3.94 -2.35
CA SER A 103 14.07 2.80 -3.17
C SER A 103 13.94 1.53 -2.33
N ASP A 104 12.88 0.78 -2.50
CA ASP A 104 12.65 -0.53 -1.88
C ASP A 104 13.79 -1.54 -2.16
N LYS A 105 14.53 -1.33 -3.26
CA LYS A 105 15.69 -2.14 -3.64
C LYS A 105 16.82 -2.14 -2.60
N PHE A 106 16.94 -1.04 -1.85
CA PHE A 106 17.99 -0.82 -0.85
C PHE A 106 17.44 -0.87 0.59
N LEU A 107 16.25 -1.44 0.77
CA LEU A 107 15.60 -1.60 2.06
C LEU A 107 15.88 -2.99 2.62
N GLN A 108 16.64 -3.07 3.71
CA GLN A 108 16.80 -4.29 4.48
C GLN A 108 15.68 -4.37 5.53
N VAL A 109 14.83 -5.38 5.41
CA VAL A 109 13.72 -5.61 6.33
C VAL A 109 14.25 -6.16 7.64
N VAL A 110 13.92 -5.52 8.76
CA VAL A 110 14.27 -5.95 10.11
C VAL A 110 13.08 -6.58 10.82
N GLU A 111 11.89 -6.00 10.64
CA GLU A 111 10.65 -6.48 11.26
C GLU A 111 9.48 -6.29 10.29
N THR A 112 8.72 -7.36 10.08
CA THR A 112 7.48 -7.33 9.30
C THR A 112 6.26 -7.17 10.21
N VAL A 113 5.12 -6.81 9.60
CA VAL A 113 3.85 -6.74 10.32
C VAL A 113 3.39 -8.14 10.78
N ASP A 114 2.75 -8.21 11.94
CA ASP A 114 1.98 -9.40 12.36
C ASP A 114 0.64 -9.41 11.60
N LEU A 115 0.65 -10.06 10.44
CA LEU A 115 -0.52 -10.13 9.56
C LEU A 115 -1.71 -10.83 10.23
N ALA A 116 -1.47 -11.82 11.08
CA ALA A 116 -2.55 -12.53 11.78
C ALA A 116 -3.27 -11.62 12.76
N ALA A 117 -2.52 -10.84 13.55
CA ALA A 117 -3.08 -9.86 14.48
C ALA A 117 -3.81 -8.71 13.75
N VAL A 118 -3.31 -8.29 12.60
CA VAL A 118 -3.98 -7.27 11.75
C VAL A 118 -5.30 -7.80 11.22
N LEU A 119 -5.32 -8.98 10.62
CA LEU A 119 -6.52 -9.58 10.05
C LEU A 119 -7.58 -9.93 11.11
N ALA A 120 -7.17 -10.24 12.33
CA ALA A 120 -8.11 -10.50 13.44
C ALA A 120 -8.98 -9.27 13.76
N GLN A 121 -8.51 -8.06 13.48
CA GLN A 121 -9.25 -6.80 13.68
C GLN A 121 -10.27 -6.51 12.55
N MET A 122 -10.20 -7.26 11.44
CA MET A 122 -11.03 -7.04 10.25
C MET A 122 -11.60 -8.37 9.76
N PRO A 123 -12.64 -8.90 10.43
CA PRO A 123 -13.20 -10.25 10.12
C PRO A 123 -13.75 -10.36 8.69
N ASP A 124 -14.19 -9.25 8.10
CA ASP A 124 -14.77 -9.22 6.76
C ASP A 124 -13.75 -8.99 5.64
N CYS A 125 -12.47 -8.76 5.96
CA CYS A 125 -11.43 -8.58 4.96
C CYS A 125 -11.24 -9.86 4.14
N ARG A 126 -11.39 -9.76 2.82
CA ARG A 126 -11.28 -10.87 1.87
C ARG A 126 -10.21 -10.63 0.81
N HIS A 127 -9.92 -9.37 0.51
CA HIS A 127 -9.05 -9.00 -0.59
C HIS A 127 -7.87 -8.20 -0.07
N ILE A 128 -6.66 -8.68 -0.34
CA ILE A 128 -5.43 -7.94 -0.08
C ILE A 128 -4.86 -7.50 -1.42
N CYS A 129 -4.46 -6.25 -1.53
CA CYS A 129 -3.65 -5.79 -2.65
C CYS A 129 -2.30 -5.27 -2.17
N THR A 130 -1.27 -5.55 -2.93
CA THR A 130 0.08 -5.05 -2.70
C THR A 130 0.45 -4.02 -3.76
N THR A 131 1.16 -2.98 -3.37
CA THR A 131 1.56 -1.87 -4.24
C THR A 131 3.01 -2.05 -4.72
N GLY A 132 3.19 -2.94 -5.68
CA GLY A 132 4.49 -3.25 -6.26
C GLY A 132 5.09 -4.61 -5.83
N GLY A 133 6.21 -4.95 -6.46
CA GLY A 133 6.81 -6.27 -6.31
C GLY A 133 7.39 -6.55 -4.93
N LYS A 134 8.04 -5.56 -4.31
CA LYS A 134 8.68 -5.76 -2.98
C LYS A 134 7.66 -6.03 -1.88
N ALA A 135 6.55 -5.29 -1.87
CA ALA A 135 5.46 -5.54 -0.92
C ALA A 135 4.86 -6.94 -1.12
N THR A 136 4.71 -7.37 -2.38
CA THR A 136 4.22 -8.72 -2.70
C THR A 136 5.18 -9.80 -2.20
N GLU A 137 6.47 -9.67 -2.46
CA GLU A 137 7.52 -10.58 -1.99
C GLU A 137 7.46 -10.76 -0.47
N ILE A 138 7.48 -9.66 0.27
CA ILE A 138 7.43 -9.68 1.74
C ILE A 138 6.14 -10.34 2.24
N LEU A 139 5.00 -10.05 1.62
CA LEU A 139 3.73 -10.64 2.03
C LEU A 139 3.68 -12.14 1.78
N LEU A 140 4.27 -12.62 0.69
CA LEU A 140 4.41 -14.05 0.41
C LEU A 140 5.35 -14.74 1.41
N ASP A 141 6.41 -14.07 1.84
CA ASP A 141 7.31 -14.57 2.89
C ASP A 141 6.58 -14.67 4.24
N ILE A 142 5.75 -13.67 4.61
CA ILE A 142 4.90 -13.71 5.82
C ILE A 142 3.92 -14.89 5.75
N GLN A 143 3.37 -15.19 4.57
CA GLN A 143 2.43 -16.30 4.38
C GLN A 143 3.10 -17.68 4.57
N GLY A 144 4.41 -17.77 4.38
CA GLY A 144 5.18 -18.98 4.64
C GLY A 144 5.46 -19.85 3.43
N GLY A 145 5.14 -19.38 2.23
CA GLY A 145 5.50 -20.03 0.97
C GLY A 145 4.36 -20.84 0.32
N GLY A 146 4.68 -21.41 -0.84
CA GLY A 146 3.74 -22.23 -1.62
C GLY A 146 2.91 -21.44 -2.64
N ILE A 147 2.93 -20.10 -2.59
CA ILE A 147 2.27 -19.24 -3.56
C ILE A 147 3.33 -18.65 -4.50
N LYS A 148 3.16 -18.89 -5.80
CA LYS A 148 4.02 -18.28 -6.81
C LYS A 148 3.76 -16.77 -6.86
N MET A 149 4.84 -15.99 -7.03
CA MET A 149 4.76 -14.54 -7.25
C MET A 149 3.79 -14.21 -8.39
N PRO A 150 2.67 -13.51 -8.13
CA PRO A 150 1.74 -13.11 -9.18
C PRO A 150 2.36 -12.06 -10.10
N LYS A 151 1.93 -12.04 -11.35
CA LYS A 151 2.24 -10.95 -12.27
C LYS A 151 1.52 -9.67 -11.84
N THR A 152 2.02 -8.53 -12.29
CA THR A 152 1.32 -7.25 -12.07
C THR A 152 -0.09 -7.30 -12.67
N GLY A 153 -1.09 -6.99 -11.88
CA GLY A 153 -2.51 -7.08 -12.22
C GLY A 153 -3.15 -8.45 -11.96
N GLU A 154 -2.36 -9.46 -11.60
CA GLU A 154 -2.87 -10.81 -11.32
C GLU A 154 -3.37 -10.94 -9.89
N THR A 155 -4.49 -11.65 -9.74
CA THR A 155 -5.08 -12.05 -8.46
C THR A 155 -4.92 -13.55 -8.26
N VAL A 156 -4.43 -13.94 -7.09
CA VAL A 156 -4.21 -15.35 -6.72
C VAL A 156 -4.89 -15.66 -5.38
N PRO A 157 -5.26 -16.92 -5.11
CA PRO A 157 -5.66 -17.35 -3.77
C PRO A 157 -4.54 -17.09 -2.75
N PHE A 158 -4.91 -16.61 -1.58
CA PHE A 158 -3.99 -16.33 -0.48
C PHE A 158 -4.56 -16.89 0.83
N PRO A 159 -4.55 -18.22 1.01
CA PRO A 159 -5.01 -18.82 2.26
C PRO A 159 -4.04 -18.44 3.39
N PHE A 160 -4.60 -17.90 4.48
CA PHE A 160 -3.81 -17.49 5.64
C PHE A 160 -4.64 -17.59 6.93
N VAL A 161 -4.07 -18.20 7.96
CA VAL A 161 -4.67 -18.40 9.30
C VAL A 161 -6.13 -18.91 9.24
N GLY A 162 -6.39 -19.91 8.38
CA GLY A 162 -7.72 -20.51 8.22
C GLY A 162 -8.74 -19.67 7.46
N ARG A 163 -8.30 -18.59 6.80
CA ARG A 163 -9.14 -17.71 5.98
C ARG A 163 -8.82 -17.86 4.50
N ASP A 164 -9.85 -17.85 3.67
CA ASP A 164 -9.74 -17.82 2.23
C ASP A 164 -9.69 -16.36 1.75
N LEU A 165 -8.47 -15.86 1.55
CA LEU A 165 -8.22 -14.51 1.06
C LEU A 165 -7.77 -14.54 -0.40
N THR A 166 -7.77 -13.40 -1.06
CA THR A 166 -7.12 -13.20 -2.35
C THR A 166 -6.01 -12.16 -2.24
N LEU A 167 -4.96 -12.33 -3.00
CA LEU A 167 -3.86 -11.38 -3.17
C LEU A 167 -3.82 -10.89 -4.60
N THR A 168 -3.90 -9.57 -4.77
CA THR A 168 -3.69 -8.91 -6.08
C THR A 168 -2.41 -8.09 -6.04
N ARG A 169 -1.49 -8.38 -6.96
CA ARG A 169 -0.32 -7.53 -7.16
C ARG A 169 -0.67 -6.37 -8.06
N LEU A 170 -0.72 -5.16 -7.51
CA LEU A 170 -0.93 -3.93 -8.27
C LEU A 170 0.40 -3.27 -8.68
N PRO A 171 0.41 -2.44 -9.73
CA PRO A 171 1.60 -1.69 -10.10
C PRO A 171 2.00 -0.72 -8.98
N SER A 172 3.31 -0.49 -8.82
CA SER A 172 3.82 0.53 -7.91
C SER A 172 3.28 1.91 -8.29
N THR A 173 2.91 2.68 -7.27
CA THR A 173 2.49 4.08 -7.43
C THR A 173 3.66 5.07 -7.43
N SER A 174 4.89 4.59 -7.24
CA SER A 174 6.09 5.42 -7.41
C SER A 174 6.15 6.01 -8.82
N ARG A 175 6.58 7.27 -8.93
CA ARG A 175 6.85 7.89 -10.25
C ARG A 175 8.04 7.28 -10.97
N ALA A 176 8.94 6.64 -10.26
CA ALA A 176 10.04 5.88 -10.87
C ALA A 176 9.57 4.59 -11.58
N TYR A 177 8.36 4.11 -11.28
CA TYR A 177 7.78 2.95 -11.96
C TYR A 177 7.28 3.35 -13.36
N PRO A 178 7.73 2.67 -14.44
CA PRO A 178 7.52 3.11 -15.83
C PRO A 178 6.10 2.82 -16.32
N LEU A 179 5.10 3.36 -15.65
CA LEU A 179 3.69 3.27 -16.01
C LEU A 179 3.03 4.62 -15.75
N ASN A 180 2.28 5.14 -16.73
CA ASN A 180 1.60 6.42 -16.58
C ASN A 180 0.41 6.33 -15.61
N LEU A 181 -0.03 7.49 -15.12
CA LEU A 181 -1.10 7.61 -14.13
C LEU A 181 -2.41 6.94 -14.56
N ALA A 182 -2.82 7.12 -15.81
CA ALA A 182 -4.06 6.54 -16.34
C ALA A 182 -4.04 5.01 -16.32
N LYS A 183 -2.93 4.40 -16.71
CA LYS A 183 -2.74 2.94 -16.66
C LYS A 183 -2.66 2.41 -15.24
N LYS A 184 -2.02 3.13 -14.32
CA LYS A 184 -2.06 2.82 -12.88
C LYS A 184 -3.50 2.83 -12.38
N ALA A 185 -4.25 3.91 -12.66
CA ALA A 185 -5.64 4.05 -12.25
C ALA A 185 -6.53 2.93 -12.81
N ALA A 186 -6.34 2.53 -14.07
CA ALA A 186 -7.08 1.43 -14.67
C ALA A 186 -6.84 0.09 -13.94
N ALA A 187 -5.59 -0.21 -13.56
CA ALA A 187 -5.27 -1.43 -12.82
C ALA A 187 -5.90 -1.46 -11.42
N TYR A 188 -5.86 -0.32 -10.72
CA TYR A 188 -6.49 -0.18 -9.39
C TYR A 188 -8.01 -0.23 -9.48
N ARG A 189 -8.62 0.40 -10.49
CA ARG A 189 -10.05 0.33 -10.76
C ARG A 189 -10.51 -1.11 -10.96
N ALA A 190 -9.84 -1.87 -11.81
CA ALA A 190 -10.16 -3.28 -12.06
C ALA A 190 -10.13 -4.11 -10.76
N PHE A 191 -9.16 -3.85 -9.88
CA PHE A 191 -9.11 -4.48 -8.56
C PHE A 191 -10.30 -4.09 -7.68
N PHE A 192 -10.64 -2.80 -7.56
CA PHE A 192 -11.74 -2.34 -6.72
C PHE A 192 -13.11 -2.76 -7.26
N GLU A 193 -13.28 -2.86 -8.58
CA GLU A 193 -14.48 -3.44 -9.21
C GLU A 193 -14.62 -4.92 -8.86
N MET A 194 -13.54 -5.69 -8.94
CA MET A 194 -13.50 -7.10 -8.54
C MET A 194 -13.83 -7.27 -7.05
N ALA A 195 -13.32 -6.38 -6.20
CA ALA A 195 -13.58 -6.39 -4.76
C ALA A 195 -14.95 -5.79 -4.37
N GLY A 196 -15.74 -5.29 -5.32
CA GLY A 196 -17.08 -4.74 -5.09
C GLY A 196 -17.12 -3.35 -4.46
N LEU A 197 -16.01 -2.60 -4.52
CA LEU A 197 -15.91 -1.26 -3.92
C LEU A 197 -16.17 -0.11 -4.90
N CYS A 198 -16.23 -0.38 -6.19
CA CYS A 198 -16.71 0.58 -7.19
C CYS A 198 -17.54 -0.15 -8.25
N GLU A 199 -18.42 0.61 -8.92
CA GLU A 199 -19.26 0.07 -9.99
C GLU A 199 -18.42 -0.26 -11.22
N LYS A 200 -18.78 -1.35 -11.92
CA LYS A 200 -18.16 -1.67 -13.20
C LYS A 200 -18.53 -0.58 -14.20
N GLN A 201 -17.54 -0.04 -14.89
CA GLN A 201 -17.80 0.80 -16.05
C GLN A 201 -18.37 -0.09 -17.16
N LEU A 202 -19.59 0.23 -17.64
CA LEU A 202 -20.25 -0.41 -18.78
C LEU A 202 -19.53 -0.06 -20.09
#